data_d7d6675f452fecacd3f0953782649013
#
_entry.id   d7d6675f452fecacd3f0953782649013
#
_cell.length_a   1.000
_cell.length_b   1.000
_cell.length_c   1.000
_cell.angle_alpha   90.00
_cell.angle_beta   90.00
_cell.angle_gamma   90.00
#
_symmetry.space_group_name_H-M   'P 1'
#
loop_
_entity.id
_entity.type
_entity.pdbx_description
1 polymer ?
#
loop_
_entity_poly.entity_id
_entity_poly.type
_entity_poly.pdbx_seq_one_letter_code
_entity_poly.pdbx_strand_id
1 'polypeptide(L)'
;MRQHHHPMALFFTLMLGLGVAQQGIAHSGPPVPDPMNIEGISNAFGWDFEGTEIVTEKVTDSLYVLFGVGGNIAVSVGEDGVLIVDDQFPQMMDRINAAIGELGGGAVDFAINTHWHFDHADGNLALGPAGTWLVSQANSREKMLTDQVINLVGVAYAQEAYPHEALPVITFEDAMQFHINGEQVDLMHFGEAHTTGDTAVIFRGSNAVHLGDVYNNAGYPFIDAGNGGTLDGVIKFCKQTLAQIDETTIVIPGHGPISDYQGLSDYIAMLTDIRDQMMEMIEAGASLEDVLSSDITAAYDETRGDPGLLLNRGYFSLTHKVVDR
;
A
#
# COMPACT_ATOMS: atom_id res chain seq x y z
N MET A 1 -75.58 -44.04 25.88
CA MET A 1 -74.45 -43.18 25.80
C MET A 1 -73.33 -43.86 25.01
N ARG A 2 -73.23 -43.60 23.75
CA ARG A 2 -72.10 -44.03 22.92
C ARG A 2 -71.71 -42.86 22.04
N GLN A 3 -70.50 -42.36 22.26
CA GLN A 3 -69.89 -41.31 21.45
C GLN A 3 -69.36 -41.92 20.14
N HIS A 4 -69.73 -41.32 19.02
CA HIS A 4 -69.18 -41.65 17.72
C HIS A 4 -68.06 -40.64 17.40
N HIS A 5 -66.82 -41.20 17.25
CA HIS A 5 -65.68 -40.43 16.70
C HIS A 5 -65.70 -40.58 15.17
N HIS A 6 -65.69 -39.45 14.47
CA HIS A 6 -65.37 -39.39 13.05
C HIS A 6 -63.88 -38.96 12.88
N PRO A 7 -63.12 -39.60 12.01
CA PRO A 7 -61.77 -39.18 11.69
C PRO A 7 -61.79 -38.05 10.63
N MET A 8 -61.12 -36.96 10.97
CA MET A 8 -60.88 -35.83 10.07
C MET A 8 -59.68 -36.17 9.17
N ALA A 9 -59.89 -36.27 7.83
CA ALA A 9 -58.85 -36.44 6.85
C ALA A 9 -58.10 -35.13 6.64
N LEU A 10 -56.80 -35.14 6.93
CA LEU A 10 -55.88 -34.03 6.69
C LEU A 10 -55.36 -34.10 5.25
N PHE A 11 -55.77 -33.18 4.37
CA PHE A 11 -55.17 -32.99 3.04
C PHE A 11 -53.88 -32.22 3.18
N PHE A 12 -52.75 -32.89 2.96
CA PHE A 12 -51.44 -32.23 2.78
C PHE A 12 -51.33 -31.74 1.32
N THR A 13 -51.44 -30.43 1.13
CA THR A 13 -51.12 -29.80 -0.16
C THR A 13 -49.62 -29.58 -0.22
N LEU A 14 -48.93 -30.34 -1.05
CA LEU A 14 -47.51 -30.21 -1.33
C LEU A 14 -47.32 -29.00 -2.26
N MET A 15 -46.91 -27.83 -1.71
CA MET A 15 -46.43 -26.73 -2.51
C MET A 15 -45.00 -27.03 -2.93
N LEU A 16 -44.77 -27.39 -4.21
CA LEU A 16 -43.45 -27.36 -4.84
C LEU A 16 -43.07 -25.89 -5.05
N GLY A 17 -42.28 -25.36 -4.12
CA GLY A 17 -41.55 -24.10 -4.33
C GLY A 17 -40.42 -24.35 -5.33
N LEU A 18 -40.57 -23.86 -6.58
CA LEU A 18 -39.46 -23.70 -7.49
C LEU A 18 -38.54 -22.62 -6.93
N GLY A 19 -37.55 -23.04 -6.16
CA GLY A 19 -36.42 -22.21 -5.80
C GLY A 19 -35.58 -21.98 -7.05
N VAL A 20 -35.69 -20.82 -7.66
CA VAL A 20 -34.69 -20.35 -8.61
C VAL A 20 -33.43 -20.12 -7.79
N ALA A 21 -32.50 -21.05 -7.85
CA ALA A 21 -31.16 -20.85 -7.37
C ALA A 21 -30.54 -19.75 -8.27
N GLN A 22 -30.51 -18.52 -7.77
CA GLN A 22 -29.59 -17.51 -8.30
C GLN A 22 -28.19 -18.08 -8.06
N GLN A 23 -27.61 -18.69 -9.09
CA GLN A 23 -26.17 -18.94 -9.12
C GLN A 23 -25.53 -17.56 -9.15
N GLY A 24 -25.15 -17.08 -7.97
CA GLY A 24 -24.17 -15.99 -7.86
C GLY A 24 -22.95 -16.46 -8.64
N ILE A 25 -22.63 -15.77 -9.73
CA ILE A 25 -21.36 -15.92 -10.42
C ILE A 25 -20.32 -15.46 -9.38
N ALA A 26 -19.71 -16.42 -8.70
CA ALA A 26 -18.50 -16.16 -7.94
C ALA A 26 -17.45 -15.79 -8.99
N HIS A 27 -17.22 -14.51 -9.19
CA HIS A 27 -16.04 -14.05 -9.88
C HIS A 27 -14.85 -14.43 -8.99
N SER A 28 -14.34 -15.65 -9.15
CA SER A 28 -13.02 -15.99 -8.66
C SER A 28 -12.05 -15.07 -9.41
N GLY A 29 -11.39 -14.18 -8.70
CA GLY A 29 -10.29 -13.39 -9.26
C GLY A 29 -9.28 -14.31 -9.95
N PRO A 30 -8.37 -13.76 -10.78
CA PRO A 30 -7.36 -14.56 -11.42
C PRO A 30 -6.61 -15.38 -10.36
N PRO A 31 -6.19 -16.63 -10.69
CA PRO A 31 -5.49 -17.47 -9.74
C PRO A 31 -4.24 -16.73 -9.22
N VAL A 32 -4.08 -16.73 -7.91
CA VAL A 32 -2.85 -16.22 -7.27
C VAL A 32 -1.72 -17.15 -7.69
N PRO A 33 -0.62 -16.67 -8.29
CA PRO A 33 0.54 -17.50 -8.57
C PRO A 33 1.08 -18.17 -7.29
N ASP A 34 1.83 -19.26 -7.42
CA ASP A 34 2.53 -19.85 -6.27
C ASP A 34 3.44 -18.80 -5.64
N PRO A 35 3.28 -18.47 -4.34
CA PRO A 35 4.05 -17.40 -3.73
C PRO A 35 5.54 -17.75 -3.64
N MET A 36 6.38 -16.76 -3.95
CA MET A 36 7.85 -16.85 -3.92
C MET A 36 8.37 -16.23 -2.62
N ASN A 37 9.55 -16.67 -2.21
CA ASN A 37 10.34 -15.98 -1.19
C ASN A 37 11.07 -14.77 -1.79
N ILE A 38 11.88 -14.08 -0.96
CA ILE A 38 12.62 -12.88 -1.38
C ILE A 38 13.61 -13.15 -2.53
N GLU A 39 14.24 -14.33 -2.58
CA GLU A 39 15.14 -14.70 -3.69
C GLU A 39 14.37 -14.83 -5.00
N GLY A 40 13.20 -15.49 -4.98
CA GLY A 40 12.34 -15.63 -6.15
C GLY A 40 11.84 -14.28 -6.67
N ILE A 41 11.37 -13.40 -5.79
CA ILE A 41 10.91 -12.05 -6.13
C ILE A 41 12.07 -11.20 -6.66
N SER A 42 13.23 -11.22 -6.01
CA SER A 42 14.41 -10.47 -6.46
C SER A 42 14.81 -10.86 -7.87
N ASN A 43 14.81 -12.15 -8.19
CA ASN A 43 15.08 -12.64 -9.53
C ASN A 43 14.01 -12.19 -10.54
N ALA A 44 12.73 -12.20 -10.16
CA ALA A 44 11.62 -11.80 -11.02
C ALA A 44 11.67 -10.30 -11.38
N PHE A 45 12.09 -9.44 -10.43
CA PHE A 45 12.20 -7.99 -10.62
C PHE A 45 13.60 -7.54 -11.03
N GLY A 46 14.58 -8.44 -11.07
CA GLY A 46 15.97 -8.10 -11.42
C GLY A 46 16.68 -7.26 -10.35
N TRP A 47 16.31 -7.41 -9.08
CA TRP A 47 16.93 -6.69 -7.98
C TRP A 47 18.33 -7.22 -7.68
N ASP A 48 19.28 -6.31 -7.57
CA ASP A 48 20.68 -6.60 -7.23
C ASP A 48 21.05 -5.93 -5.91
N PHE A 49 20.85 -6.66 -4.81
CA PHE A 49 21.17 -6.17 -3.47
C PHE A 49 22.67 -5.93 -3.25
N GLU A 50 23.55 -6.63 -3.99
CA GLU A 50 25.00 -6.49 -3.83
C GLU A 50 25.56 -5.32 -4.66
N GLY A 51 25.04 -5.11 -5.86
CA GLY A 51 25.53 -4.10 -6.81
C GLY A 51 24.82 -2.76 -6.73
N THR A 52 23.64 -2.67 -6.10
CA THR A 52 22.91 -1.41 -6.02
C THR A 52 23.48 -0.49 -4.94
N GLU A 53 23.94 0.70 -5.36
CA GLU A 53 24.36 1.77 -4.45
C GLU A 53 23.16 2.58 -3.95
N ILE A 54 23.28 3.19 -2.76
CA ILE A 54 22.31 4.16 -2.28
C ILE A 54 22.61 5.51 -2.92
N VAL A 55 21.62 6.08 -3.60
CA VAL A 55 21.68 7.44 -4.12
C VAL A 55 20.97 8.38 -3.15
N THR A 56 21.64 9.46 -2.75
CA THR A 56 21.09 10.44 -1.80
C THR A 56 20.72 11.71 -2.52
N GLU A 57 19.47 12.18 -2.32
CA GLU A 57 18.98 13.46 -2.80
C GLU A 57 18.62 14.36 -1.62
N LYS A 58 19.09 15.61 -1.65
CA LYS A 58 18.84 16.60 -0.59
C LYS A 58 17.50 17.30 -0.83
N VAL A 59 16.62 17.29 0.16
CA VAL A 59 15.35 18.03 0.16
C VAL A 59 15.52 19.37 0.87
N THR A 60 16.04 19.35 2.12
CA THR A 60 16.37 20.54 2.92
C THR A 60 17.73 20.35 3.59
N ASP A 61 18.09 21.23 4.55
CA ASP A 61 19.34 21.04 5.31
C ASP A 61 19.27 19.86 6.31
N SER A 62 18.07 19.42 6.68
CA SER A 62 17.84 18.33 7.65
C SER A 62 17.08 17.14 7.06
N LEU A 63 16.51 17.24 5.86
CA LEU A 63 15.71 16.21 5.21
C LEU A 63 16.32 15.78 3.88
N TYR A 64 16.46 14.47 3.68
CA TYR A 64 17.05 13.84 2.50
C TYR A 64 16.17 12.66 2.06
N VAL A 65 16.34 12.20 0.82
CA VAL A 65 15.73 10.96 0.31
C VAL A 65 16.84 10.03 -0.16
N LEU A 66 16.78 8.78 0.26
CA LEU A 66 17.64 7.71 -0.19
C LEU A 66 16.89 6.82 -1.17
N PHE A 67 17.52 6.53 -2.30
CA PHE A 67 17.03 5.63 -3.34
C PHE A 67 17.91 4.37 -3.36
N GLY A 68 17.29 3.21 -3.38
CA GLY A 68 17.98 1.91 -3.38
C GLY A 68 17.18 0.85 -4.16
N VAL A 69 17.15 -0.38 -3.65
CA VAL A 69 16.43 -1.49 -4.30
C VAL A 69 14.91 -1.42 -4.05
N GLY A 70 14.51 -1.06 -2.84
CA GLY A 70 13.10 -0.97 -2.43
C GLY A 70 12.52 0.42 -2.57
N GLY A 71 11.53 0.72 -1.72
CA GLY A 71 10.90 2.02 -1.65
C GLY A 71 11.85 3.15 -1.26
N ASN A 72 11.49 4.37 -1.61
CA ASN A 72 12.24 5.58 -1.23
C ASN A 72 12.22 5.75 0.30
N ILE A 73 13.36 6.12 0.88
CA ILE A 73 13.50 6.38 2.31
C ILE A 73 13.66 7.88 2.54
N ALA A 74 12.76 8.52 3.29
CA ALA A 74 13.05 9.86 3.78
C ALA A 74 13.89 9.78 5.06
N VAL A 75 14.90 10.64 5.17
CA VAL A 75 15.83 10.67 6.32
C VAL A 75 15.90 12.08 6.89
N SER A 76 15.48 12.23 8.14
CA SER A 76 15.68 13.45 8.94
C SER A 76 16.85 13.27 9.89
N VAL A 77 17.85 14.15 9.78
CA VAL A 77 19.06 14.14 10.64
C VAL A 77 19.19 15.50 11.34
N GLY A 78 19.42 15.48 12.65
CA GLY A 78 19.61 16.70 13.44
C GLY A 78 20.09 16.41 14.86
N GLU A 79 19.96 17.41 15.74
CA GLU A 79 20.44 17.31 17.13
C GLU A 79 19.67 16.30 17.98
N ASP A 80 18.39 16.02 17.63
CA ASP A 80 17.55 15.05 18.35
C ASP A 80 17.76 13.61 17.89
N GLY A 81 18.56 13.39 16.82
CA GLY A 81 18.86 12.06 16.30
C GLY A 81 18.45 11.84 14.84
N VAL A 82 18.25 10.59 14.48
CA VAL A 82 17.89 10.13 13.14
C VAL A 82 16.49 9.53 13.12
N LEU A 83 15.61 10.12 12.32
CA LEU A 83 14.30 9.58 12.00
C LEU A 83 14.28 9.22 10.52
N ILE A 84 13.85 7.98 10.20
CA ILE A 84 13.62 7.56 8.81
C ILE A 84 12.16 7.22 8.57
N VAL A 85 11.73 7.36 7.31
CA VAL A 85 10.42 6.91 6.80
C VAL A 85 10.69 5.85 5.77
N ASP A 86 10.24 4.63 6.03
CA ASP A 86 10.57 3.37 5.36
C ASP A 86 12.04 2.96 5.53
N ASP A 87 12.36 1.70 5.22
CA ASP A 87 13.66 1.13 5.53
C ASP A 87 14.12 0.02 4.55
N GLN A 88 13.36 -0.21 3.47
CA GLN A 88 13.67 -1.17 2.40
C GLN A 88 13.90 -2.59 2.95
N PHE A 89 15.13 -3.10 2.78
CA PHE A 89 15.52 -4.48 3.04
C PHE A 89 16.70 -4.57 4.02
N PRO A 90 16.78 -5.63 4.83
CA PRO A 90 17.93 -5.84 5.71
C PRO A 90 19.24 -5.98 4.93
N GLN A 91 19.21 -6.47 3.66
CA GLN A 91 20.40 -6.58 2.80
C GLN A 91 20.98 -5.22 2.39
N MET A 92 20.16 -4.15 2.43
CA MET A 92 20.59 -2.78 2.09
C MET A 92 21.06 -1.99 3.31
N MET A 93 20.83 -2.49 4.53
CA MET A 93 20.98 -1.72 5.77
C MET A 93 22.39 -1.17 6.00
N ASP A 94 23.45 -1.91 5.67
CA ASP A 94 24.83 -1.42 5.79
C ASP A 94 25.08 -0.18 4.92
N ARG A 95 24.53 -0.18 3.69
CA ARG A 95 24.66 0.97 2.77
C ARG A 95 23.76 2.13 3.17
N ILE A 96 22.54 1.84 3.65
CA ILE A 96 21.63 2.85 4.20
C ILE A 96 22.28 3.55 5.39
N ASN A 97 22.84 2.80 6.34
CA ASN A 97 23.54 3.35 7.49
C ASN A 97 24.80 4.14 7.11
N ALA A 98 25.55 3.68 6.09
CA ALA A 98 26.69 4.44 5.56
C ALA A 98 26.25 5.78 4.96
N ALA A 99 25.19 5.80 4.16
CA ALA A 99 24.62 7.03 3.60
C ALA A 99 24.13 7.99 4.68
N ILE A 100 23.44 7.49 5.73
CA ILE A 100 23.03 8.28 6.90
C ILE A 100 24.27 8.86 7.62
N GLY A 101 25.32 8.07 7.76
CA GLY A 101 26.61 8.52 8.35
C GLY A 101 27.26 9.66 7.57
N GLU A 102 27.20 9.65 6.23
CA GLU A 102 27.70 10.73 5.37
C GLU A 102 26.90 12.04 5.55
N LEU A 103 25.63 11.92 5.95
CA LEU A 103 24.77 13.07 6.30
C LEU A 103 25.03 13.62 7.72
N GLY A 104 25.94 13.00 8.47
CA GLY A 104 26.23 13.34 9.85
C GLY A 104 25.31 12.66 10.88
N GLY A 105 24.45 11.73 10.44
CA GLY A 105 23.62 10.93 11.32
C GLY A 105 24.36 9.81 12.01
N GLY A 106 23.79 9.33 13.13
CA GLY A 106 24.23 8.15 13.86
C GLY A 106 23.38 6.93 13.54
N ALA A 107 23.19 6.10 14.57
CA ALA A 107 22.20 5.02 14.49
C ALA A 107 20.79 5.58 14.30
N VAL A 108 19.92 4.81 13.66
CA VAL A 108 18.52 5.20 13.45
C VAL A 108 17.79 5.10 14.79
N ASP A 109 17.26 6.23 15.27
CA ASP A 109 16.48 6.27 16.53
C ASP A 109 15.02 5.88 16.28
N PHE A 110 14.41 6.36 15.21
CA PHE A 110 13.03 6.08 14.83
C PHE A 110 12.93 5.67 13.36
N ALA A 111 12.21 4.58 13.09
CA ALA A 111 11.81 4.17 11.74
C ALA A 111 10.29 4.10 11.66
N ILE A 112 9.71 4.89 10.75
CA ILE A 112 8.27 4.95 10.50
C ILE A 112 8.00 4.17 9.21
N ASN A 113 7.23 3.08 9.28
CA ASN A 113 6.79 2.39 8.08
C ASN A 113 5.52 3.06 7.54
N THR A 114 5.55 3.51 6.27
CA THR A 114 4.38 4.06 5.58
C THR A 114 3.29 3.01 5.45
N HIS A 115 3.68 1.76 5.21
CA HIS A 115 2.83 0.58 5.17
C HIS A 115 3.65 -0.69 5.46
N TRP A 116 3.05 -1.86 5.35
CA TRP A 116 3.63 -3.12 5.81
C TRP A 116 4.35 -3.93 4.73
N HIS A 117 4.39 -3.52 3.45
CA HIS A 117 5.04 -4.30 2.40
C HIS A 117 6.54 -4.39 2.60
N PHE A 118 7.07 -5.53 2.19
CA PHE A 118 8.43 -5.99 2.41
C PHE A 118 9.51 -5.04 1.89
N ASP A 119 9.29 -4.38 0.77
CA ASP A 119 10.24 -3.44 0.17
C ASP A 119 10.24 -2.04 0.81
N HIS A 120 9.41 -1.84 1.83
CA HIS A 120 9.33 -0.64 2.67
C HIS A 120 9.65 -0.93 4.14
N ALA A 121 9.41 -2.16 4.62
CA ALA A 121 9.41 -2.47 6.04
C ALA A 121 10.30 -3.67 6.45
N ASP A 122 10.90 -4.43 5.51
CA ASP A 122 11.78 -5.56 5.87
C ASP A 122 13.07 -5.10 6.56
N GLY A 123 13.50 -3.84 6.40
CA GLY A 123 14.60 -3.27 7.17
C GLY A 123 14.37 -3.28 8.68
N ASN A 124 13.12 -3.36 9.13
CA ASN A 124 12.74 -3.63 10.53
C ASN A 124 13.43 -4.85 11.11
N LEU A 125 13.70 -5.90 10.29
CA LEU A 125 14.41 -7.12 10.69
C LEU A 125 15.84 -6.85 11.17
N ALA A 126 16.45 -5.75 10.72
CA ALA A 126 17.77 -5.31 11.17
C ALA A 126 17.68 -4.19 12.21
N LEU A 127 16.79 -3.23 12.02
CA LEU A 127 16.65 -2.03 12.86
C LEU A 127 16.07 -2.34 14.24
N GLY A 128 15.04 -3.18 14.33
CA GLY A 128 14.39 -3.52 15.59
C GLY A 128 15.36 -4.18 16.57
N PRO A 129 16.09 -5.27 16.20
CA PRO A 129 17.14 -5.86 17.04
C PRO A 129 18.28 -4.89 17.38
N ALA A 130 18.54 -3.86 16.56
CA ALA A 130 19.53 -2.82 16.85
C ALA A 130 19.05 -1.78 17.86
N GLY A 131 17.76 -1.79 18.22
CA GLY A 131 17.18 -0.90 19.24
C GLY A 131 16.45 0.32 18.70
N THR A 132 16.23 0.40 17.39
CA THR A 132 15.42 1.43 16.75
C THR A 132 13.96 1.35 17.21
N TRP A 133 13.34 2.48 17.50
CA TRP A 133 11.92 2.57 17.77
C TRP A 133 11.12 2.50 16.45
N LEU A 134 10.51 1.33 16.21
CA LEU A 134 9.68 1.07 15.03
C LEU A 134 8.27 1.60 15.25
N VAL A 135 7.76 2.33 14.26
CA VAL A 135 6.47 3.05 14.31
C VAL A 135 5.65 2.72 13.06
N SER A 136 4.36 2.43 13.22
CA SER A 136 3.44 2.27 12.08
C SER A 136 2.00 2.59 12.46
N GLN A 137 1.15 2.70 11.45
CA GLN A 137 -0.29 2.63 11.66
C GLN A 137 -0.69 1.23 12.18
N ALA A 138 -1.73 1.15 13.01
CA ALA A 138 -2.12 -0.08 13.70
C ALA A 138 -2.38 -1.26 12.76
N ASN A 139 -3.07 -1.04 11.63
CA ASN A 139 -3.36 -2.10 10.66
C ASN A 139 -2.09 -2.64 9.97
N SER A 140 -1.06 -1.80 9.75
CA SER A 140 0.23 -2.28 9.22
C SER A 140 0.88 -3.26 10.18
N ARG A 141 0.91 -2.94 11.48
CA ARG A 141 1.41 -3.87 12.49
C ARG A 141 0.59 -5.17 12.56
N GLU A 142 -0.75 -5.09 12.45
CA GLU A 142 -1.62 -6.28 12.41
C GLU A 142 -1.26 -7.21 11.24
N LYS A 143 -0.97 -6.65 10.06
CA LYS A 143 -0.53 -7.42 8.90
C LYS A 143 0.82 -8.09 9.12
N MET A 144 1.77 -7.42 9.77
CA MET A 144 3.10 -7.95 10.09
C MET A 144 3.06 -9.10 11.11
N LEU A 145 1.98 -9.27 11.88
CA LEU A 145 1.84 -10.35 12.86
C LEU A 145 1.59 -11.72 12.25
N THR A 146 1.18 -11.81 11.00
CA THR A 146 0.81 -13.07 10.34
C THR A 146 1.36 -13.12 8.93
N ASP A 147 1.55 -14.35 8.41
CA ASP A 147 1.96 -14.55 7.04
C ASP A 147 0.96 -13.91 6.06
N GLN A 148 1.46 -13.24 5.05
CA GLN A 148 0.68 -12.59 4.01
C GLN A 148 1.10 -13.07 2.62
N VAL A 149 0.17 -13.00 1.67
CA VAL A 149 0.48 -13.20 0.24
C VAL A 149 0.18 -11.90 -0.50
N ILE A 150 1.21 -11.31 -1.10
CA ILE A 150 1.10 -10.12 -1.94
C ILE A 150 1.00 -10.58 -3.40
N ASN A 151 -0.16 -10.39 -4.02
CA ASN A 151 -0.42 -10.82 -5.40
C ASN A 151 -0.13 -9.69 -6.39
N LEU A 152 1.03 -9.76 -7.04
CA LEU A 152 1.52 -8.82 -8.05
C LEU A 152 1.13 -9.24 -9.49
N VAL A 153 0.06 -10.06 -9.62
CA VAL A 153 -0.50 -10.60 -10.88
C VAL A 153 0.49 -11.49 -11.58
N GLY A 154 1.39 -11.51 -12.19
CA GLY A 154 2.30 -12.50 -12.80
C GLY A 154 3.16 -13.25 -11.79
N VAL A 155 3.36 -12.68 -10.62
CA VAL A 155 4.10 -13.25 -9.48
C VAL A 155 3.38 -12.95 -8.18
N ALA A 156 3.69 -13.72 -7.13
CA ALA A 156 3.22 -13.44 -5.77
C ALA A 156 4.38 -13.59 -4.78
N TYR A 157 4.36 -12.77 -3.75
CA TYR A 157 5.34 -12.82 -2.67
C TYR A 157 4.72 -13.38 -1.40
N ALA A 158 5.40 -14.33 -0.77
CA ALA A 158 5.07 -14.83 0.57
C ALA A 158 5.85 -14.02 1.60
N GLN A 159 5.20 -13.03 2.19
CA GLN A 159 5.76 -12.27 3.32
C GLN A 159 5.48 -13.01 4.60
N GLU A 160 6.53 -13.53 5.24
CA GLU A 160 6.41 -14.22 6.52
C GLU A 160 6.09 -13.23 7.65
N ALA A 161 5.43 -13.73 8.70
CA ALA A 161 5.19 -12.96 9.91
C ALA A 161 6.51 -12.45 10.51
N TYR A 162 6.54 -11.19 10.92
CA TYR A 162 7.74 -10.59 11.50
C TYR A 162 7.99 -11.14 12.91
N PRO A 163 9.26 -11.40 13.28
CA PRO A 163 9.62 -11.70 14.65
C PRO A 163 9.30 -10.52 15.55
N HIS A 164 9.08 -10.80 16.84
CA HIS A 164 8.62 -9.82 17.82
C HIS A 164 9.47 -8.54 17.85
N GLU A 165 10.78 -8.68 17.72
CA GLU A 165 11.74 -7.57 17.73
C GLU A 165 11.71 -6.69 16.48
N ALA A 166 11.12 -7.15 15.39
CA ALA A 166 10.95 -6.40 14.15
C ALA A 166 9.54 -5.80 13.98
N LEU A 167 8.66 -6.01 14.96
CA LEU A 167 7.33 -5.42 14.95
C LEU A 167 7.34 -3.99 15.45
N PRO A 168 6.61 -3.05 14.82
CA PRO A 168 6.40 -1.71 15.36
C PRO A 168 5.90 -1.73 16.80
N VAL A 169 6.63 -1.07 17.70
CA VAL A 169 6.30 -0.99 19.13
C VAL A 169 5.47 0.24 19.46
N ILE A 170 5.45 1.21 18.56
CA ILE A 170 4.64 2.42 18.65
C ILE A 170 3.64 2.38 17.49
N THR A 171 2.34 2.42 17.81
CA THR A 171 1.29 2.41 16.80
C THR A 171 0.29 3.52 17.05
N PHE A 172 -0.39 3.95 15.99
CA PHE A 172 -1.47 4.94 16.05
C PHE A 172 -2.64 4.50 15.16
N GLU A 173 -3.83 5.02 15.44
CA GLU A 173 -5.04 4.75 14.64
C GLU A 173 -5.17 5.77 13.50
N ASP A 174 -5.46 7.03 13.82
CA ASP A 174 -5.75 8.07 12.82
C ASP A 174 -4.58 9.03 12.58
N ALA A 175 -3.91 9.46 13.65
CA ALA A 175 -2.82 10.42 13.58
C ALA A 175 -1.86 10.35 14.77
N MET A 176 -0.62 10.78 14.51
CA MET A 176 0.43 10.93 15.52
C MET A 176 1.34 12.09 15.13
N GLN A 177 2.05 12.66 16.09
CA GLN A 177 3.00 13.75 15.86
C GLN A 177 4.35 13.44 16.50
N PHE A 178 5.41 13.75 15.78
CA PHE A 178 6.77 13.90 16.30
C PHE A 178 7.14 15.37 16.35
N HIS A 179 7.95 15.73 17.33
CA HIS A 179 8.68 17.00 17.37
C HIS A 179 10.16 16.62 17.45
N ILE A 180 10.86 16.69 16.33
CA ILE A 180 12.21 16.19 16.17
C ILE A 180 12.99 17.06 15.19
N ASN A 181 14.29 17.25 15.43
CA ASN A 181 15.19 18.01 14.56
C ASN A 181 14.69 19.42 14.23
N GLY A 182 14.01 20.05 15.19
CA GLY A 182 13.50 21.40 15.08
C GLY A 182 12.21 21.56 14.28
N GLU A 183 11.56 20.47 13.87
CA GLU A 183 10.28 20.54 13.15
C GLU A 183 9.21 19.59 13.75
N GLN A 184 7.96 19.84 13.37
CA GLN A 184 6.84 18.94 13.61
C GLN A 184 6.69 18.02 12.40
N VAL A 185 6.57 16.70 12.68
CA VAL A 185 6.29 15.66 11.67
C VAL A 185 4.95 15.04 12.01
N ASP A 186 3.97 15.20 11.13
CA ASP A 186 2.64 14.65 11.29
C ASP A 186 2.51 13.33 10.53
N LEU A 187 2.10 12.28 11.23
CA LEU A 187 1.70 11.01 10.65
C LEU A 187 0.19 10.99 10.55
N MET A 188 -0.34 10.77 9.35
CA MET A 188 -1.79 10.79 9.11
C MET A 188 -2.24 9.55 8.33
N HIS A 189 -3.26 8.88 8.84
CA HIS A 189 -3.95 7.79 8.17
C HIS A 189 -5.32 8.25 7.71
N PHE A 190 -5.62 8.13 6.43
CA PHE A 190 -6.90 8.59 5.85
C PHE A 190 -7.83 7.44 5.43
N GLY A 191 -7.60 6.25 5.97
CA GLY A 191 -8.29 5.00 5.65
C GLY A 191 -7.48 4.14 4.68
N GLU A 192 -8.05 2.99 4.31
CA GLU A 192 -7.45 2.08 3.35
C GLU A 192 -7.20 2.77 2.00
N ALA A 193 -6.06 2.46 1.37
CA ALA A 193 -5.67 3.00 0.07
C ALA A 193 -4.87 1.95 -0.74
N HIS A 194 -3.52 2.02 -0.75
CA HIS A 194 -2.65 1.01 -1.32
C HIS A 194 -2.73 -0.31 -0.51
N THR A 195 -2.74 -0.18 0.82
CA THR A 195 -3.01 -1.23 1.81
C THR A 195 -4.13 -0.79 2.77
N THR A 196 -4.27 -1.45 3.91
CA THR A 196 -5.19 -1.03 4.99
C THR A 196 -4.53 -0.14 6.04
N GLY A 197 -3.21 0.04 6.01
CA GLY A 197 -2.44 0.73 7.05
C GLY A 197 -1.54 1.85 6.53
N ASP A 198 -1.88 2.47 5.39
CA ASP A 198 -1.06 3.51 4.77
C ASP A 198 -0.97 4.77 5.62
N THR A 199 0.19 5.39 5.60
CA THR A 199 0.51 6.60 6.37
C THR A 199 1.11 7.68 5.47
N ALA A 200 0.54 8.88 5.48
CA ALA A 200 1.19 10.10 5.00
C ALA A 200 2.06 10.68 6.12
N VAL A 201 3.34 10.91 5.85
CA VAL A 201 4.28 11.52 6.80
C VAL A 201 4.64 12.93 6.33
N ILE A 202 4.14 13.96 7.02
CA ILE A 202 4.22 15.36 6.63
C ILE A 202 5.24 16.07 7.50
N PHE A 203 6.33 16.52 6.90
CA PHE A 203 7.40 17.31 7.51
C PHE A 203 7.04 18.81 7.39
N ARG A 204 6.52 19.41 8.46
CA ARG A 204 5.95 20.76 8.42
C ARG A 204 7.00 21.86 8.23
N GLY A 205 8.17 21.71 8.85
CA GLY A 205 9.27 22.65 8.69
C GLY A 205 9.96 22.56 7.34
N SER A 206 10.15 21.35 6.85
CA SER A 206 10.75 21.07 5.55
C SER A 206 9.79 21.27 4.38
N ASN A 207 8.50 21.47 4.65
CA ASN A 207 7.41 21.51 3.66
C ASN A 207 7.45 20.34 2.67
N ALA A 208 7.50 19.12 3.19
CA ALA A 208 7.55 17.90 2.40
C ALA A 208 6.58 16.85 2.94
N VAL A 209 6.12 15.95 2.07
CA VAL A 209 5.29 14.79 2.46
C VAL A 209 5.82 13.52 1.82
N HIS A 210 5.92 12.44 2.60
CA HIS A 210 6.18 11.08 2.11
C HIS A 210 4.87 10.29 2.12
N LEU A 211 4.53 9.65 0.99
CA LEU A 211 3.25 8.98 0.83
C LEU A 211 3.36 7.45 0.72
N GLY A 212 4.57 6.89 0.77
CA GLY A 212 4.74 5.49 0.43
C GLY A 212 4.06 5.17 -0.91
N ASP A 213 3.54 3.98 -1.04
CA ASP A 213 2.97 3.47 -2.29
C ASP A 213 1.55 3.95 -2.59
N VAL A 214 0.98 4.79 -1.72
CA VAL A 214 -0.23 5.55 -2.07
C VAL A 214 0.04 6.47 -3.27
N TYR A 215 1.29 6.94 -3.43
CA TYR A 215 1.77 7.68 -4.58
C TYR A 215 2.99 7.00 -5.20
N ASN A 216 2.83 6.46 -6.41
CA ASN A 216 3.90 5.90 -7.23
C ASN A 216 4.24 6.86 -8.38
N ASN A 217 5.51 7.28 -8.50
CA ASN A 217 5.99 8.15 -9.57
C ASN A 217 6.95 7.42 -10.53
N ALA A 218 7.13 6.10 -10.37
CA ALA A 218 7.89 5.25 -11.30
C ALA A 218 7.02 4.68 -12.42
N GLY A 219 5.67 4.66 -12.24
CA GLY A 219 4.75 4.06 -13.20
C GLY A 219 3.31 4.10 -12.70
N TYR A 220 2.51 3.13 -13.16
CA TYR A 220 1.17 2.91 -12.59
C TYR A 220 1.27 2.32 -11.18
N PRO A 221 0.33 2.66 -10.25
CA PRO A 221 0.37 2.10 -8.90
C PRO A 221 -0.04 0.63 -8.86
N PHE A 222 0.51 -0.07 -7.90
CA PHE A 222 -0.04 -1.32 -7.40
C PHE A 222 -1.14 -1.00 -6.36
N ILE A 223 -2.24 -1.75 -6.40
CA ILE A 223 -3.31 -1.72 -5.39
C ILE A 223 -3.35 -3.11 -4.75
N ASP A 224 -3.03 -3.24 -3.48
CA ASP A 224 -3.08 -4.55 -2.81
C ASP A 224 -4.52 -4.94 -2.43
N ALA A 225 -5.34 -5.08 -3.47
CA ALA A 225 -6.75 -5.42 -3.31
C ALA A 225 -6.96 -6.80 -2.66
N GLY A 226 -5.94 -7.67 -2.66
CA GLY A 226 -5.96 -8.96 -1.95
C GLY A 226 -5.92 -8.81 -0.44
N ASN A 227 -5.31 -7.75 0.05
CA ASN A 227 -5.11 -7.46 1.46
C ASN A 227 -5.88 -6.22 1.94
N GLY A 228 -6.85 -5.75 1.17
CA GLY A 228 -7.77 -4.69 1.57
C GLY A 228 -7.47 -3.31 1.00
N GLY A 229 -6.47 -3.17 0.13
CA GLY A 229 -6.25 -1.95 -0.64
C GLY A 229 -7.36 -1.72 -1.67
N THR A 230 -7.65 -0.45 -2.00
CA THR A 230 -8.69 -0.10 -2.96
C THR A 230 -8.29 1.10 -3.84
N LEU A 231 -8.70 1.08 -5.12
CA LEU A 231 -8.42 2.19 -6.03
C LEU A 231 -9.14 3.48 -5.60
N ASP A 232 -10.39 3.37 -5.14
CA ASP A 232 -11.14 4.51 -4.58
C ASP A 232 -10.45 5.06 -3.33
N GLY A 233 -9.87 4.18 -2.52
CA GLY A 233 -9.10 4.53 -1.33
C GLY A 233 -7.84 5.33 -1.67
N VAL A 234 -7.05 4.89 -2.65
CA VAL A 234 -5.85 5.64 -3.12
C VAL A 234 -6.23 7.04 -3.58
N ILE A 235 -7.27 7.16 -4.41
CA ILE A 235 -7.75 8.47 -4.89
C ILE A 235 -8.20 9.36 -3.72
N LYS A 236 -8.94 8.80 -2.76
CA LYS A 236 -9.40 9.50 -1.56
C LYS A 236 -8.23 9.95 -0.70
N PHE A 237 -7.29 9.06 -0.41
CA PHE A 237 -6.12 9.32 0.43
C PHE A 237 -5.26 10.46 -0.15
N CYS A 238 -4.94 10.39 -1.45
CA CYS A 238 -4.21 11.45 -2.15
C CYS A 238 -4.94 12.80 -2.08
N LYS A 239 -6.28 12.83 -2.28
CA LYS A 239 -7.08 14.06 -2.15
C LYS A 239 -7.05 14.64 -0.74
N GLN A 240 -7.10 13.79 0.29
CA GLN A 240 -7.00 14.21 1.69
C GLN A 240 -5.60 14.72 2.02
N THR A 241 -4.55 14.13 1.45
CA THR A 241 -3.18 14.65 1.57
C THR A 241 -3.04 16.02 0.92
N LEU A 242 -3.55 16.23 -0.31
CA LEU A 242 -3.52 17.55 -0.96
C LEU A 242 -4.17 18.65 -0.10
N ALA A 243 -5.20 18.29 0.68
CA ALA A 243 -5.86 19.25 1.59
C ALA A 243 -5.00 19.61 2.84
N GLN A 244 -3.90 18.89 3.09
CA GLN A 244 -2.99 19.10 4.23
C GLN A 244 -1.71 19.85 3.85
N ILE A 245 -1.45 20.02 2.56
CA ILE A 245 -0.22 20.59 1.99
C ILE A 245 -0.55 21.76 1.06
N ASP A 246 0.45 22.45 0.57
CA ASP A 246 0.32 23.58 -0.35
C ASP A 246 1.08 23.39 -1.66
N GLU A 247 0.89 24.30 -2.62
CA GLU A 247 1.45 24.21 -3.97
C GLU A 247 3.00 24.21 -4.03
N THR A 248 3.68 24.52 -2.93
CA THR A 248 5.14 24.54 -2.82
C THR A 248 5.69 23.29 -2.12
N THR A 249 4.79 22.39 -1.67
CA THR A 249 5.18 21.19 -0.94
C THR A 249 5.89 20.18 -1.86
N ILE A 250 7.02 19.67 -1.39
CA ILE A 250 7.76 18.59 -2.02
C ILE A 250 7.05 17.27 -1.70
N VAL A 251 6.77 16.46 -2.72
CA VAL A 251 6.08 15.17 -2.57
C VAL A 251 7.03 14.03 -2.85
N ILE A 252 7.28 13.21 -1.83
CA ILE A 252 8.14 12.02 -1.90
C ILE A 252 7.24 10.81 -2.14
N PRO A 253 7.31 10.16 -3.32
CA PRO A 253 6.56 8.95 -3.61
C PRO A 253 7.20 7.72 -2.95
N GLY A 254 6.48 6.60 -2.86
CA GLY A 254 7.06 5.34 -2.45
C GLY A 254 8.12 4.84 -3.43
N HIS A 255 7.88 5.02 -4.73
CA HIS A 255 8.83 4.68 -5.80
C HIS A 255 8.94 5.79 -6.84
N GLY A 256 10.13 5.90 -7.43
CA GLY A 256 10.44 6.86 -8.49
C GLY A 256 10.97 8.19 -7.97
N PRO A 257 11.18 9.16 -8.86
CA PRO A 257 11.79 10.44 -8.50
C PRO A 257 10.88 11.28 -7.60
N ILE A 258 11.49 12.17 -6.81
CA ILE A 258 10.77 13.19 -6.02
C ILE A 258 9.87 14.00 -6.95
N SER A 259 8.72 14.38 -6.45
CA SER A 259 7.66 15.08 -7.16
C SER A 259 7.23 16.34 -6.39
N ASP A 260 6.13 16.92 -6.83
CA ASP A 260 5.54 18.12 -6.25
C ASP A 260 4.01 18.01 -6.14
N TYR A 261 3.40 19.06 -5.64
CA TYR A 261 1.94 19.18 -5.53
C TYR A 261 1.22 18.94 -6.86
N GLN A 262 1.76 19.48 -7.97
CA GLN A 262 1.13 19.34 -9.29
C GLN A 262 1.21 17.88 -9.78
N GLY A 263 2.35 17.22 -9.59
CA GLY A 263 2.51 15.80 -9.92
C GLY A 263 1.53 14.90 -9.16
N LEU A 264 1.31 15.16 -7.87
CA LEU A 264 0.29 14.44 -7.08
C LEU A 264 -1.14 14.77 -7.56
N SER A 265 -1.41 16.03 -7.93
CA SER A 265 -2.71 16.44 -8.49
C SER A 265 -2.99 15.76 -9.84
N ASP A 266 -2.00 15.68 -10.72
CA ASP A 266 -2.10 15.01 -12.02
C ASP A 266 -2.30 13.50 -11.86
N TYR A 267 -1.62 12.88 -10.88
CA TYR A 267 -1.80 11.48 -10.52
C TYR A 267 -3.24 11.18 -10.06
N ILE A 268 -3.81 12.04 -9.22
CA ILE A 268 -5.23 11.93 -8.80
C ILE A 268 -6.17 12.04 -9.99
N ALA A 269 -5.90 12.97 -10.90
CA ALA A 269 -6.72 13.15 -12.11
C ALA A 269 -6.67 11.91 -13.00
N MET A 270 -5.47 11.37 -13.25
CA MET A 270 -5.25 10.14 -14.00
C MET A 270 -6.01 8.95 -13.38
N LEU A 271 -5.82 8.69 -12.08
CA LEU A 271 -6.47 7.57 -11.43
C LEU A 271 -8.00 7.72 -11.39
N THR A 272 -8.50 8.96 -11.25
CA THR A 272 -9.94 9.25 -11.28
C THR A 272 -10.52 8.95 -12.66
N ASP A 273 -9.86 9.39 -13.74
CA ASP A 273 -10.27 9.14 -15.11
C ASP A 273 -10.30 7.64 -15.43
N ILE A 274 -9.21 6.91 -15.12
CA ILE A 274 -9.14 5.45 -15.32
C ILE A 274 -10.22 4.72 -14.53
N ARG A 275 -10.41 5.09 -13.26
CA ARG A 275 -11.42 4.50 -12.39
C ARG A 275 -12.84 4.72 -12.93
N ASP A 276 -13.17 5.93 -13.40
CA ASP A 276 -14.49 6.27 -13.91
C ASP A 276 -14.80 5.48 -15.18
N GLN A 277 -13.85 5.40 -16.13
CA GLN A 277 -13.98 4.60 -17.33
C GLN A 277 -14.11 3.10 -17.02
N MET A 278 -13.30 2.57 -16.07
CA MET A 278 -13.39 1.19 -15.63
C MET A 278 -14.75 0.89 -14.99
N MET A 279 -15.30 1.81 -14.18
CA MET A 279 -16.63 1.66 -13.59
C MET A 279 -17.73 1.63 -14.64
N GLU A 280 -17.70 2.50 -15.67
CA GLU A 280 -18.64 2.47 -16.79
C GLU A 280 -18.62 1.12 -17.52
N MET A 281 -17.43 0.55 -17.73
CA MET A 281 -17.28 -0.78 -18.33
C MET A 281 -17.86 -1.89 -17.43
N ILE A 282 -17.57 -1.85 -16.12
CA ILE A 282 -18.09 -2.82 -15.14
C ILE A 282 -19.62 -2.76 -15.07
N GLU A 283 -20.20 -1.57 -15.02
CA GLU A 283 -21.65 -1.36 -15.02
C GLU A 283 -22.33 -1.85 -16.33
N ALA A 284 -21.61 -1.78 -17.44
CA ALA A 284 -22.03 -2.36 -18.72
C ALA A 284 -21.86 -3.90 -18.80
N GLY A 285 -21.30 -4.53 -17.74
CA GLY A 285 -21.10 -5.97 -17.66
C GLY A 285 -19.77 -6.49 -18.22
N ALA A 286 -18.77 -5.60 -18.41
CA ALA A 286 -17.47 -6.00 -18.91
C ALA A 286 -16.74 -6.93 -17.91
N SER A 287 -16.05 -7.90 -18.45
CA SER A 287 -15.16 -8.80 -17.71
C SER A 287 -13.80 -8.13 -17.45
N LEU A 288 -12.97 -8.74 -16.59
CA LEU A 288 -11.58 -8.33 -16.43
C LEU A 288 -10.80 -8.35 -17.77
N GLU A 289 -11.04 -9.37 -18.62
CA GLU A 289 -10.39 -9.49 -19.93
C GLU A 289 -10.74 -8.33 -20.85
N ASP A 290 -12.01 -7.89 -20.81
CA ASP A 290 -12.48 -6.73 -21.59
C ASP A 290 -11.76 -5.46 -21.11
N VAL A 291 -11.61 -5.26 -19.79
CA VAL A 291 -10.90 -4.11 -19.21
C VAL A 291 -9.42 -4.14 -19.57
N LEU A 292 -8.75 -5.29 -19.41
CA LEU A 292 -7.33 -5.44 -19.75
C LEU A 292 -7.04 -5.24 -21.26
N SER A 293 -8.04 -5.42 -22.12
CA SER A 293 -7.92 -5.25 -23.56
C SER A 293 -8.40 -3.88 -24.05
N SER A 294 -8.82 -3.00 -23.13
CA SER A 294 -9.35 -1.67 -23.46
C SER A 294 -8.25 -0.61 -23.56
N ASP A 295 -8.63 0.57 -24.09
CA ASP A 295 -7.72 1.71 -24.27
C ASP A 295 -7.89 2.78 -23.16
N ILE A 296 -8.48 2.44 -22.01
CA ILE A 296 -8.80 3.43 -20.94
C ILE A 296 -7.55 4.06 -20.31
N THR A 297 -6.36 3.49 -20.50
CA THR A 297 -5.07 4.01 -20.03
C THR A 297 -4.25 4.67 -21.13
N ALA A 298 -4.65 4.58 -22.41
CA ALA A 298 -3.84 4.96 -23.56
C ALA A 298 -3.27 6.40 -23.51
N ALA A 299 -3.99 7.33 -22.84
CA ALA A 299 -3.52 8.71 -22.66
C ALA A 299 -2.30 8.83 -21.72
N TYR A 300 -2.00 7.78 -20.94
CA TYR A 300 -1.00 7.78 -19.88
C TYR A 300 0.14 6.76 -20.10
N ASP A 301 -0.06 5.75 -20.96
CA ASP A 301 0.85 4.61 -21.14
C ASP A 301 2.27 5.01 -21.56
N GLU A 302 2.41 6.08 -22.36
CA GLU A 302 3.73 6.57 -22.79
C GLU A 302 4.58 7.01 -21.58
N THR A 303 3.98 7.54 -20.53
CA THR A 303 4.67 8.06 -19.35
C THR A 303 4.66 7.10 -18.16
N ARG A 304 3.68 6.20 -18.09
CA ARG A 304 3.44 5.31 -16.94
C ARG A 304 3.78 3.84 -17.22
N GLY A 305 3.98 3.45 -18.47
CA GLY A 305 4.34 2.09 -18.87
C GLY A 305 3.16 1.13 -18.93
N ASP A 306 3.36 -0.12 -18.51
CA ASP A 306 2.34 -1.18 -18.58
C ASP A 306 1.24 -1.00 -17.54
N PRO A 307 -0.04 -0.84 -17.95
CA PRO A 307 -1.17 -0.66 -17.04
C PRO A 307 -1.71 -1.95 -16.44
N GLY A 308 -1.23 -3.12 -16.87
CA GLY A 308 -1.85 -4.42 -16.57
C GLY A 308 -2.04 -4.68 -15.08
N LEU A 309 -1.08 -4.28 -14.24
CA LEU A 309 -1.16 -4.44 -12.79
C LEU A 309 -2.25 -3.55 -12.19
N LEU A 310 -2.29 -2.26 -12.56
CA LEU A 310 -3.32 -1.32 -12.11
C LEU A 310 -4.71 -1.77 -12.56
N LEU A 311 -4.88 -2.12 -13.84
CA LEU A 311 -6.17 -2.53 -14.39
C LEU A 311 -6.70 -3.79 -13.72
N ASN A 312 -5.83 -4.79 -13.52
CA ASN A 312 -6.19 -6.05 -12.85
C ASN A 312 -6.63 -5.79 -11.40
N ARG A 313 -5.78 -5.13 -10.61
CA ARG A 313 -6.03 -4.93 -9.18
C ARG A 313 -7.12 -3.89 -8.93
N GLY A 314 -7.20 -2.86 -9.77
CA GLY A 314 -8.27 -1.86 -9.77
C GLY A 314 -9.64 -2.50 -10.04
N TYR A 315 -9.75 -3.31 -11.10
CA TYR A 315 -10.98 -4.05 -11.40
C TYR A 315 -11.41 -4.94 -10.23
N PHE A 316 -10.45 -5.67 -9.63
CA PHE A 316 -10.73 -6.50 -8.48
C PHE A 316 -11.27 -5.69 -7.30
N SER A 317 -10.64 -4.57 -6.97
CA SER A 317 -11.06 -3.69 -5.87
C SER A 317 -12.44 -3.06 -6.07
N LEU A 318 -12.82 -2.77 -7.33
CA LEU A 318 -14.11 -2.16 -7.66
C LEU A 318 -15.27 -3.18 -7.74
N THR A 319 -14.96 -4.44 -8.07
CA THR A 319 -15.99 -5.50 -8.21
C THR A 319 -16.19 -6.32 -6.95
N HIS A 320 -15.20 -6.40 -6.07
CA HIS A 320 -15.26 -7.12 -4.80
C HIS A 320 -15.35 -6.11 -3.67
N LYS A 321 -16.57 -5.74 -3.28
CA LYS A 321 -16.76 -4.96 -2.04
C LYS A 321 -16.17 -5.75 -0.90
N VAL A 322 -15.21 -5.17 -0.19
CA VAL A 322 -14.76 -5.70 1.10
C VAL A 322 -16.02 -5.79 1.96
N VAL A 323 -16.47 -7.01 2.21
CA VAL A 323 -17.57 -7.25 3.14
C VAL A 323 -16.97 -6.98 4.50
N ASP A 324 -17.38 -5.87 5.11
CA ASP A 324 -17.06 -5.55 6.50
C ASP A 324 -17.23 -6.82 7.36
N ARG A 325 -16.12 -7.29 7.94
CA ARG A 325 -16.10 -8.40 8.89
C ARG A 325 -15.89 -7.89 10.30
#